data_a600ec80140ae40683f364fcb0ecb81f
#
_entry.id   a600ec80140ae40683f364fcb0ecb81f
#
_cell.length_a   1.000
_cell.length_b   1.000
_cell.length_c   1.000
_cell.angle_alpha   90.00
_cell.angle_beta   90.00
_cell.angle_gamma   90.00
#
_symmetry.space_group_name_H-M   'P 1'
#
loop_
_entity.id
_entity.type
_entity.pdbx_description
1 polymer ?
#
loop_
_entity_poly.entity_id
_entity_poly.type
_entity_poly.pdbx_seq_one_letter_code
_entity_poly.pdbx_strand_id
1 'polypeptide(L)'
;MSFTVGSLLEIEHLGLSLEAGASGLGRSLLWAHVCEIADPRPWLEGGELIMTTGMAVPRQARAQVAYVDRLCEAGVAGLGVAEGMSSPPLTAAMRERADEAGLPILRVSYEVPFIAISRVVFAANHETFERRMLRTLTIFDSLRRGSTVLDSTVAVLDRLEELSGYMLGVASTDRHLVLGDHA
;
A
#
# COMPACT_ATOMS: atom_id res chain seq x y z
N MET A 1 -11.54 0.59 1.03
CA MET A 1 -10.48 1.59 0.76
C MET A 1 -9.16 0.99 1.19
N SER A 2 -8.08 1.20 0.45
CA SER A 2 -6.73 0.75 0.86
C SER A 2 -6.15 1.75 1.86
N PHE A 3 -5.35 1.27 2.80
CA PHE A 3 -4.58 2.13 3.70
C PHE A 3 -3.44 2.80 2.91
N THR A 4 -3.25 4.10 3.09
CA THR A 4 -2.30 4.89 2.29
C THR A 4 -1.26 5.57 3.18
N VAL A 5 -0.20 6.11 2.57
CA VAL A 5 0.80 6.93 3.28
C VAL A 5 0.13 8.17 3.90
N GLY A 6 -0.83 8.78 3.21
CA GLY A 6 -1.62 9.89 3.75
C GLY A 6 -2.40 9.49 4.99
N SER A 7 -3.09 8.33 4.95
CA SER A 7 -3.80 7.81 6.12
C SER A 7 -2.88 7.57 7.33
N LEU A 8 -1.63 7.16 7.08
CA LEU A 8 -0.64 6.98 8.14
C LEU A 8 -0.22 8.31 8.76
N LEU A 9 -0.08 9.37 7.95
CA LEU A 9 0.27 10.72 8.42
C LEU A 9 -0.81 11.37 9.30
N GLU A 10 -2.08 11.01 9.10
CA GLU A 10 -3.20 11.52 9.90
C GLU A 10 -3.20 10.98 11.34
N ILE A 11 -2.35 10.02 11.65
CA ILE A 11 -2.27 9.40 12.98
C ILE A 11 -1.29 10.19 13.84
N GLU A 12 -1.79 11.18 14.56
CA GLU A 12 -1.00 12.17 15.32
C GLU A 12 0.03 11.55 16.28
N HIS A 13 -0.34 10.47 17.00
CA HIS A 13 0.55 9.87 18.01
C HIS A 13 1.75 9.12 17.41
N LEU A 14 1.83 8.97 16.09
CA LEU A 14 2.99 8.39 15.41
C LEU A 14 4.09 9.41 15.14
N GLY A 15 3.88 10.71 15.44
CA GLY A 15 4.90 11.74 15.33
C GLY A 15 5.55 11.80 13.95
N LEU A 16 4.76 11.61 12.89
CA LEU A 16 5.21 11.66 11.51
C LEU A 16 5.00 13.04 10.92
N SER A 17 5.93 13.50 10.11
CA SER A 17 5.77 14.70 9.30
C SER A 17 6.27 14.48 7.88
N LEU A 18 5.65 15.17 6.91
CA LEU A 18 6.06 15.07 5.52
C LEU A 18 7.24 16.00 5.26
N GLU A 19 8.29 15.48 4.65
CA GLU A 19 9.48 16.23 4.22
C GLU A 19 9.46 16.56 2.72
N ALA A 20 8.97 15.60 1.87
CA ALA A 20 8.88 15.75 0.42
C ALA A 20 7.91 14.69 -0.16
N GLY A 21 7.58 14.80 -1.44
CA GLY A 21 6.81 13.79 -2.17
C GLY A 21 5.30 13.84 -1.91
N ALA A 22 4.73 15.02 -1.65
CA ALA A 22 3.32 15.20 -1.31
C ALA A 22 2.34 14.57 -2.31
N SER A 23 2.67 14.58 -3.60
CA SER A 23 1.83 13.98 -4.65
C SER A 23 1.67 12.46 -4.52
N GLY A 24 2.54 11.80 -3.76
CA GLY A 24 2.52 10.36 -3.53
C GLY A 24 1.76 9.91 -2.28
N LEU A 25 1.12 10.79 -1.53
CA LEU A 25 0.42 10.43 -0.29
C LEU A 25 -0.73 9.43 -0.50
N GLY A 26 -1.29 9.36 -1.71
CA GLY A 26 -2.29 8.36 -2.09
C GLY A 26 -1.74 6.96 -2.37
N ARG A 27 -0.42 6.72 -2.31
CA ARG A 27 0.15 5.39 -2.53
C ARG A 27 -0.34 4.41 -1.47
N SER A 28 -0.76 3.23 -1.93
CA SER A 28 -1.17 2.13 -1.04
C SER A 28 0.01 1.66 -0.21
N LEU A 29 -0.19 1.58 1.09
CA LEU A 29 0.80 1.15 2.06
C LEU A 29 0.45 -0.25 2.56
N LEU A 30 1.21 -1.24 2.13
CA LEU A 30 0.95 -2.66 2.41
C LEU A 30 1.71 -3.15 3.64
N TRP A 31 2.94 -2.69 3.82
CA TRP A 31 3.84 -3.12 4.88
C TRP A 31 4.75 -1.98 5.33
N ALA A 32 5.34 -2.09 6.52
CA ALA A 32 6.35 -1.16 7.00
C ALA A 32 7.44 -1.92 7.77
N HIS A 33 8.69 -1.72 7.38
CA HIS A 33 9.83 -2.35 8.05
C HIS A 33 11.09 -1.49 7.98
N VAL A 34 12.08 -1.83 8.80
CA VAL A 34 13.36 -1.14 8.84
C VAL A 34 14.31 -1.76 7.82
N CYS A 35 14.97 -0.89 7.04
CA CYS A 35 15.96 -1.31 6.08
C CYS A 35 17.13 -0.32 6.07
N GLU A 36 18.32 -0.82 6.41
CA GLU A 36 19.59 -0.04 6.44
C GLU A 36 20.52 -0.44 5.29
N ILE A 37 19.94 -0.91 4.18
CA ILE A 37 20.70 -1.35 2.99
C ILE A 37 20.68 -0.24 1.95
N ALA A 38 21.85 0.07 1.40
CA ALA A 38 22.01 1.14 0.40
C ALA A 38 21.28 0.85 -0.94
N ASP A 39 21.11 -0.42 -1.28
CA ASP A 39 20.31 -0.85 -2.42
C ASP A 39 19.34 -1.97 -1.99
N PRO A 40 18.14 -1.62 -1.55
CA PRO A 40 17.20 -2.58 -1.01
C PRO A 40 16.38 -3.32 -2.10
N ARG A 41 16.46 -2.93 -3.36
CA ARG A 41 15.63 -3.45 -4.47
C ARG A 41 15.47 -4.96 -4.51
N PRO A 42 16.50 -5.80 -4.29
CA PRO A 42 16.35 -7.25 -4.36
C PRO A 42 15.46 -7.87 -3.27
N TRP A 43 15.13 -7.09 -2.21
CA TRP A 43 14.35 -7.56 -1.06
C TRP A 43 13.00 -6.87 -0.92
N LEU A 44 12.59 -6.07 -1.90
CA LEU A 44 11.33 -5.33 -1.88
C LEU A 44 10.37 -5.89 -2.92
N GLU A 45 9.10 -5.93 -2.56
CA GLU A 45 8.01 -6.42 -3.41
C GLU A 45 7.12 -5.27 -3.94
N GLY A 46 7.29 -4.07 -3.39
CA GLY A 46 6.50 -2.87 -3.69
C GLY A 46 5.38 -2.63 -2.67
N GLY A 47 5.06 -1.36 -2.48
CA GLY A 47 4.04 -0.93 -1.51
C GLY A 47 4.50 -0.87 -0.05
N GLU A 48 5.81 -1.00 0.22
CA GLU A 48 6.36 -0.86 1.56
C GLU A 48 6.66 0.59 1.94
N LEU A 49 6.51 0.91 3.23
CA LEU A 49 7.20 2.03 3.87
C LEU A 49 8.54 1.52 4.39
N ILE A 50 9.61 1.96 3.76
CA ILE A 50 10.97 1.70 4.25
C ILE A 50 11.29 2.71 5.34
N MET A 51 11.68 2.22 6.53
CA MET A 51 12.13 3.08 7.62
C MET A 51 13.63 2.89 7.85
N THR A 52 14.34 3.99 8.09
CA THR A 52 15.78 3.98 8.32
C THR A 52 16.17 4.91 9.47
N THR A 53 17.16 4.52 10.25
CA THR A 53 17.84 5.41 11.19
C THR A 53 18.72 6.45 10.48
N GLY A 54 18.84 6.32 9.15
CA GLY A 54 19.64 7.17 8.30
C GLY A 54 20.97 6.54 7.84
N MET A 55 21.30 5.33 8.31
CA MET A 55 22.54 4.65 7.90
C MET A 55 22.51 4.28 6.41
N ALA A 56 21.32 3.99 5.86
CA ALA A 56 21.13 3.71 4.44
C ALA A 56 21.18 4.97 3.56
N VAL A 57 20.96 6.17 4.15
CA VAL A 57 20.91 7.43 3.41
C VAL A 57 22.31 7.90 3.04
N PRO A 58 22.63 8.09 1.75
CA PRO A 58 23.96 8.56 1.33
C PRO A 58 24.22 10.00 1.78
N ARG A 59 25.50 10.36 1.94
CA ARG A 59 25.90 11.73 2.34
C ARG A 59 25.92 12.71 1.17
N GLN A 60 26.20 12.24 -0.05
CA GLN A 60 26.37 13.10 -1.22
C GLN A 60 25.04 13.32 -1.93
N ALA A 61 24.74 14.53 -2.37
CA ALA A 61 23.48 14.90 -3.03
C ALA A 61 23.15 13.99 -4.24
N ARG A 62 24.12 13.76 -5.13
CA ARG A 62 23.93 12.87 -6.28
C ARG A 62 23.57 11.44 -5.88
N ALA A 63 24.19 10.95 -4.80
CA ALA A 63 23.92 9.60 -4.30
C ALA A 63 22.55 9.52 -3.61
N GLN A 64 22.08 10.61 -2.97
CA GLN A 64 20.73 10.71 -2.42
C GLN A 64 19.67 10.69 -3.52
N VAL A 65 19.88 11.39 -4.64
CA VAL A 65 19.01 11.34 -5.81
C VAL A 65 18.93 9.90 -6.34
N ALA A 66 20.07 9.24 -6.56
CA ALA A 66 20.11 7.85 -7.00
C ALA A 66 19.47 6.87 -5.99
N TYR A 67 19.47 7.19 -4.70
CA TYR A 67 18.78 6.41 -3.68
C TYR A 67 17.26 6.53 -3.83
N VAL A 68 16.73 7.75 -4.07
CA VAL A 68 15.31 7.95 -4.39
C VAL A 68 14.91 7.16 -5.64
N ASP A 69 15.72 7.21 -6.70
CA ASP A 69 15.45 6.47 -7.94
C ASP A 69 15.33 4.97 -7.68
N ARG A 70 16.26 4.38 -6.92
CA ARG A 70 16.19 2.95 -6.54
C ARG A 70 14.94 2.59 -5.75
N LEU A 71 14.53 3.45 -4.82
CA LEU A 71 13.29 3.24 -4.06
C LEU A 71 12.05 3.32 -4.97
N CYS A 72 12.04 4.24 -5.92
CA CYS A 72 10.98 4.35 -6.91
C CYS A 72 10.92 3.12 -7.82
N GLU A 73 12.08 2.64 -8.32
CA GLU A 73 12.19 1.42 -9.13
C GLU A 73 11.67 0.18 -8.38
N ALA A 74 11.89 0.11 -7.07
CA ALA A 74 11.35 -0.94 -6.22
C ALA A 74 9.85 -0.81 -5.93
N GLY A 75 9.22 0.30 -6.32
CA GLY A 75 7.79 0.51 -6.10
C GLY A 75 7.39 0.74 -4.65
N VAL A 76 8.29 1.23 -3.79
CA VAL A 76 7.97 1.49 -2.38
C VAL A 76 6.89 2.57 -2.23
N ALA A 77 6.10 2.47 -1.18
CA ALA A 77 5.07 3.46 -0.86
C ALA A 77 5.67 4.76 -0.33
N GLY A 78 6.79 4.69 0.40
CA GLY A 78 7.46 5.84 0.96
C GLY A 78 8.74 5.49 1.73
N LEU A 79 9.46 6.53 2.16
CA LEU A 79 10.66 6.45 2.99
C LEU A 79 10.43 7.19 4.31
N GLY A 80 10.58 6.51 5.44
CA GLY A 80 10.60 7.10 6.78
C GLY A 80 12.04 7.25 7.28
N VAL A 81 12.43 8.47 7.64
CA VAL A 81 13.78 8.78 8.16
C VAL A 81 13.67 9.24 9.60
N ALA A 82 14.31 8.54 10.53
CA ALA A 82 14.30 8.91 11.94
C ALA A 82 15.07 10.22 12.20
N GLU A 83 14.47 11.08 13.00
CA GLU A 83 15.11 12.29 13.49
C GLU A 83 16.13 11.98 14.59
N GLY A 84 17.17 12.82 14.68
CA GLY A 84 18.15 12.73 15.78
C GLY A 84 19.02 11.48 15.79
N MET A 85 18.99 10.66 14.74
CA MET A 85 19.81 9.47 14.62
C MET A 85 20.98 9.67 13.63
N SER A 86 21.25 8.69 12.78
CA SER A 86 22.45 8.64 11.92
C SER A 86 22.26 9.31 10.56
N SER A 87 21.06 9.85 10.28
CA SER A 87 20.77 10.43 8.96
C SER A 87 21.64 11.67 8.69
N PRO A 88 22.31 11.71 7.53
CA PRO A 88 22.84 12.97 7.04
C PRO A 88 21.68 13.92 6.70
N PRO A 89 21.95 15.23 6.59
CA PRO A 89 20.94 16.17 6.10
C PRO A 89 20.43 15.72 4.73
N LEU A 90 19.11 15.69 4.59
CA LEU A 90 18.49 15.46 3.29
C LEU A 90 18.71 16.70 2.41
N THR A 91 19.33 16.52 1.27
CA THR A 91 19.68 17.63 0.37
C THR A 91 18.44 18.15 -0.37
N ALA A 92 18.50 19.40 -0.84
CA ALA A 92 17.44 19.96 -1.68
C ALA A 92 17.19 19.08 -2.93
N ALA A 93 18.26 18.61 -3.58
CA ALA A 93 18.16 17.74 -4.75
C ALA A 93 17.44 16.41 -4.45
N MET A 94 17.60 15.84 -3.25
CA MET A 94 16.85 14.65 -2.84
C MET A 94 15.35 14.93 -2.72
N ARG A 95 14.99 16.07 -2.08
CA ARG A 95 13.59 16.47 -1.90
C ARG A 95 12.94 16.78 -3.24
N GLU A 96 13.59 17.56 -4.09
CA GLU A 96 13.13 17.87 -5.44
C GLU A 96 12.88 16.58 -6.24
N ARG A 97 13.83 15.62 -6.19
CA ARG A 97 13.67 14.36 -6.88
C ARG A 97 12.53 13.52 -6.32
N ALA A 98 12.32 13.53 -5.00
CA ALA A 98 11.20 12.86 -4.35
C ALA A 98 9.85 13.49 -4.74
N ASP A 99 9.79 14.82 -4.82
CA ASP A 99 8.60 15.56 -5.26
C ASP A 99 8.25 15.23 -6.72
N GLU A 100 9.25 15.25 -7.62
CA GLU A 100 9.08 14.86 -9.03
C GLU A 100 8.58 13.42 -9.20
N ALA A 101 9.14 12.51 -8.41
CA ALA A 101 8.79 11.09 -8.48
C ALA A 101 7.50 10.75 -7.72
N GLY A 102 6.97 11.68 -6.94
CA GLY A 102 5.87 11.44 -6.02
C GLY A 102 6.23 10.33 -5.01
N LEU A 103 7.45 10.35 -4.45
CA LEU A 103 7.86 9.43 -3.39
C LEU A 103 7.79 10.16 -2.05
N PRO A 104 6.82 9.86 -1.18
CA PRO A 104 6.75 10.45 0.14
C PRO A 104 8.01 10.16 0.97
N ILE A 105 8.65 11.22 1.45
CA ILE A 105 9.70 11.12 2.45
C ILE A 105 9.12 11.68 3.75
N LEU A 106 9.07 10.84 4.78
CA LEU A 106 8.54 11.15 6.09
C LEU A 106 9.66 11.31 7.11
N ARG A 107 9.55 12.29 7.97
CA ARG A 107 10.33 12.33 9.21
C ARG A 107 9.59 11.56 10.28
N VAL A 108 10.33 10.75 11.02
CA VAL A 108 9.84 9.98 12.15
C VAL A 108 10.46 10.59 13.41
N SER A 109 9.63 11.04 14.35
CA SER A 109 10.10 11.57 15.62
C SER A 109 10.97 10.54 16.36
N TYR A 110 12.04 11.01 17.00
CA TYR A 110 12.95 10.17 17.79
C TYR A 110 12.24 9.36 18.89
N GLU A 111 11.16 9.91 19.44
CA GLU A 111 10.41 9.28 20.53
C GLU A 111 9.52 8.11 20.05
N VAL A 112 9.30 7.99 18.75
CA VAL A 112 8.41 6.98 18.18
C VAL A 112 9.21 5.77 17.69
N PRO A 113 9.07 4.61 18.33
CA PRO A 113 9.74 3.40 17.86
C PRO A 113 9.13 2.92 16.54
N PHE A 114 9.96 2.53 15.59
CA PHE A 114 9.52 2.03 14.27
C PHE A 114 8.50 0.89 14.36
N ILE A 115 8.59 0.06 15.41
CA ILE A 115 7.61 -1.02 15.62
C ILE A 115 6.19 -0.50 15.84
N ALA A 116 6.00 0.71 16.37
CA ALA A 116 4.68 1.31 16.53
C ALA A 116 4.05 1.58 15.15
N ILE A 117 4.84 2.12 14.22
CA ILE A 117 4.41 2.37 12.84
C ILE A 117 4.08 1.04 12.14
N SER A 118 4.98 0.04 12.24
CA SER A 118 4.76 -1.28 11.64
C SER A 118 3.48 -1.95 12.15
N ARG A 119 3.17 -1.83 13.45
CA ARG A 119 1.94 -2.37 14.03
C ARG A 119 0.68 -1.72 13.46
N VAL A 120 0.70 -0.40 13.30
CA VAL A 120 -0.44 0.33 12.73
C VAL A 120 -0.69 -0.09 11.28
N VAL A 121 0.37 -0.14 10.46
CA VAL A 121 0.26 -0.58 9.07
C VAL A 121 -0.23 -2.02 8.97
N PHE A 122 0.29 -2.91 9.82
CA PHE A 122 -0.16 -4.30 9.89
C PHE A 122 -1.63 -4.41 10.27
N ALA A 123 -2.07 -3.71 11.32
CA ALA A 123 -3.45 -3.74 11.79
C ALA A 123 -4.43 -3.24 10.70
N ALA A 124 -4.10 -2.13 10.03
CA ALA A 124 -4.91 -1.56 8.97
C ALA A 124 -5.09 -2.53 7.77
N ASN A 125 -4.03 -3.27 7.43
CA ASN A 125 -4.08 -4.24 6.33
C ASN A 125 -4.71 -5.56 6.75
N HIS A 126 -4.56 -5.98 8.01
CA HIS A 126 -5.18 -7.20 8.53
C HIS A 126 -6.71 -7.09 8.53
N GLU A 127 -7.28 -5.98 8.97
CA GLU A 127 -8.74 -5.75 8.88
C GLU A 127 -9.25 -5.82 7.44
N THR A 128 -8.49 -5.29 6.49
CA THR A 128 -8.85 -5.35 5.07
C THR A 128 -8.80 -6.79 4.55
N PHE A 129 -7.82 -7.57 4.97
CA PHE A 129 -7.69 -8.98 4.60
C PHE A 129 -8.83 -9.83 5.18
N GLU A 130 -9.15 -9.65 6.47
CA GLU A 130 -10.27 -10.34 7.12
C GLU A 130 -11.61 -10.02 6.46
N ARG A 131 -11.87 -8.74 6.16
CA ARG A 131 -13.09 -8.32 5.43
C ARG A 131 -13.18 -8.96 4.05
N ARG A 132 -12.06 -9.05 3.30
CA ARG A 132 -12.02 -9.75 2.01
C ARG A 132 -12.29 -11.25 2.17
N MET A 133 -11.69 -11.88 3.17
CA MET A 133 -11.87 -13.31 3.44
C MET A 133 -13.31 -13.63 3.83
N LEU A 134 -13.92 -12.82 4.71
CA LEU A 134 -15.33 -12.95 5.08
C LEU A 134 -16.27 -12.78 3.88
N ARG A 135 -16.01 -11.80 3.01
CA ARG A 135 -16.77 -11.63 1.76
C ARG A 135 -16.65 -12.87 0.86
N THR A 136 -15.43 -13.39 0.69
CA THR A 136 -15.19 -14.59 -0.11
C THR A 136 -15.95 -15.79 0.46
N LEU A 137 -15.91 -16.01 1.78
CA LEU A 137 -16.66 -17.09 2.43
C LEU A 137 -18.17 -16.91 2.27
N THR A 138 -18.68 -15.67 2.37
CA THR A 138 -20.10 -15.38 2.15
C THR A 138 -20.52 -15.67 0.71
N ILE A 139 -19.66 -15.34 -0.27
CA ILE A 139 -19.89 -15.69 -1.68
C ILE A 139 -19.97 -17.20 -1.88
N PHE A 140 -18.99 -17.96 -1.35
CA PHE A 140 -18.99 -19.41 -1.45
C PHE A 140 -20.22 -20.06 -0.77
N ASP A 141 -20.63 -19.56 0.39
CA ASP A 141 -21.79 -20.07 1.10
C ASP A 141 -23.11 -19.75 0.38
N SER A 142 -23.17 -18.59 -0.29
CA SER A 142 -24.31 -18.21 -1.15
C SER A 142 -24.39 -19.09 -2.39
N LEU A 143 -23.28 -19.39 -3.05
CA LEU A 143 -23.20 -20.30 -4.19
C LEU A 143 -23.62 -21.72 -3.79
N ARG A 144 -23.17 -22.20 -2.65
CA ARG A 144 -23.51 -23.56 -2.14
C ARG A 144 -25.00 -23.67 -1.81
N ARG A 145 -25.61 -22.61 -1.28
CA ARG A 145 -27.06 -22.58 -0.96
C ARG A 145 -27.93 -22.40 -2.19
N GLY A 146 -27.51 -21.58 -3.15
CA GLY A 146 -28.23 -21.39 -4.42
C GLY A 146 -28.24 -22.64 -5.31
N SER A 147 -27.25 -23.51 -5.19
CA SER A 147 -27.18 -24.81 -5.91
C SER A 147 -28.23 -25.82 -5.46
N THR A 148 -28.93 -25.60 -4.36
CA THR A 148 -29.93 -26.51 -3.80
C THR A 148 -31.38 -26.06 -4.01
N VAL A 149 -31.63 -24.87 -4.53
CA VAL A 149 -32.97 -24.31 -4.81
C VAL A 149 -32.93 -23.71 -6.21
N LEU A 150 -33.95 -23.95 -7.01
CA LEU A 150 -34.18 -23.51 -8.40
C LEU A 150 -34.15 -21.96 -8.61
N ASP A 151 -33.16 -21.28 -8.05
CA ASP A 151 -32.95 -19.87 -8.36
C ASP A 151 -32.33 -19.72 -9.75
N SER A 152 -32.88 -18.82 -10.57
CA SER A 152 -32.33 -18.55 -11.88
C SER A 152 -30.88 -18.11 -11.75
N THR A 153 -30.04 -18.49 -12.70
CA THR A 153 -28.61 -18.07 -12.74
C THR A 153 -28.45 -16.55 -12.63
N VAL A 154 -29.43 -15.79 -13.11
CA VAL A 154 -29.47 -14.32 -13.00
C VAL A 154 -29.59 -13.89 -11.53
N ALA A 155 -30.52 -14.47 -10.75
CA ALA A 155 -30.69 -14.12 -9.33
C ALA A 155 -29.44 -14.45 -8.49
N VAL A 156 -28.67 -15.46 -8.88
CA VAL A 156 -27.38 -15.80 -8.25
C VAL A 156 -26.32 -14.76 -8.61
N LEU A 157 -26.27 -14.32 -9.87
CA LEU A 157 -25.34 -13.27 -10.32
C LEU A 157 -25.64 -11.94 -9.64
N ASP A 158 -26.90 -11.50 -9.62
CA ASP A 158 -27.31 -10.24 -8.96
C ASP A 158 -26.90 -10.23 -7.49
N ARG A 159 -27.10 -11.34 -6.79
CA ARG A 159 -26.70 -11.45 -5.39
C ARG A 159 -25.18 -11.45 -5.20
N LEU A 160 -24.44 -12.05 -6.12
CA LEU A 160 -22.98 -12.05 -6.10
C LEU A 160 -22.42 -10.66 -6.41
N GLU A 161 -23.04 -9.89 -7.31
CA GLU A 161 -22.73 -8.50 -7.60
C GLU A 161 -22.94 -7.63 -6.36
N GLU A 162 -24.09 -7.75 -5.69
CA GLU A 162 -24.41 -7.04 -4.46
C GLU A 162 -23.38 -7.32 -3.34
N LEU A 163 -22.99 -8.58 -3.17
CA LEU A 163 -22.03 -8.99 -2.12
C LEU A 163 -20.59 -8.65 -2.46
N SER A 164 -20.19 -8.74 -3.71
CA SER A 164 -18.82 -8.52 -4.16
C SER A 164 -18.51 -7.05 -4.44
N GLY A 165 -19.53 -6.28 -4.84
CA GLY A 165 -19.39 -4.92 -5.34
C GLY A 165 -18.74 -4.85 -6.72
N TYR A 166 -18.70 -5.97 -7.44
CA TYR A 166 -18.23 -6.08 -8.83
C TYR A 166 -19.40 -6.46 -9.73
N MET A 167 -19.38 -5.97 -10.96
CA MET A 167 -20.26 -6.43 -12.02
C MET A 167 -19.78 -7.80 -12.50
N LEU A 168 -20.68 -8.77 -12.57
CA LEU A 168 -20.38 -10.16 -12.90
C LEU A 168 -21.12 -10.58 -14.17
N GLY A 169 -20.50 -11.42 -14.97
CA GLY A 169 -21.10 -11.98 -16.15
C GLY A 169 -20.67 -13.42 -16.37
N VAL A 170 -21.49 -14.19 -17.06
CA VAL A 170 -21.13 -15.54 -17.53
C VAL A 170 -20.80 -15.44 -19.00
N ALA A 171 -19.57 -15.82 -19.36
CA ALA A 171 -19.15 -15.91 -20.75
C ALA A 171 -18.98 -17.37 -21.19
N SER A 172 -19.27 -17.64 -22.45
CA SER A 172 -18.93 -18.93 -23.06
C SER A 172 -17.42 -19.06 -23.25
N THR A 173 -16.94 -20.26 -23.52
CA THR A 173 -15.52 -20.54 -23.85
C THR A 173 -15.02 -19.72 -25.05
N ASP A 174 -15.93 -19.27 -25.92
CA ASP A 174 -15.64 -18.43 -27.10
C ASP A 174 -15.59 -16.94 -26.75
N ARG A 175 -15.63 -16.58 -25.45
CA ARG A 175 -15.64 -15.21 -24.92
C ARG A 175 -16.89 -14.36 -25.30
N HIS A 176 -17.99 -15.01 -25.67
CA HIS A 176 -19.27 -14.31 -25.80
C HIS A 176 -19.98 -14.23 -24.46
N LEU A 177 -20.44 -13.05 -24.10
CA LEU A 177 -21.25 -12.84 -22.89
C LEU A 177 -22.57 -13.60 -23.05
N VAL A 178 -22.91 -14.49 -22.11
CA VAL A 178 -24.12 -15.31 -22.15
C VAL A 178 -25.16 -14.77 -21.17
N LEU A 179 -24.73 -14.17 -20.06
CA LEU A 179 -25.58 -13.58 -19.02
C LEU A 179 -24.81 -12.44 -18.31
N GLY A 180 -25.50 -11.35 -18.05
CA GLY A 180 -24.97 -10.15 -17.39
C GLY A 180 -25.48 -8.88 -18.09
N ASP A 181 -25.66 -7.79 -17.36
CA ASP A 181 -26.30 -6.55 -17.83
C ASP A 181 -25.35 -5.60 -18.57
N HIS A 182 -24.44 -6.13 -19.40
CA HIS A 182 -23.43 -5.33 -20.08
C HIS A 182 -23.46 -5.55 -21.59
N ALA A 183 -24.44 -4.91 -22.23
CA ALA A 183 -24.41 -4.57 -23.63
C ALA A 183 -24.01 -3.09 -23.78
#